data_472c23b527a5e8fbee86392a734252ae
#
_entry.id   472c23b527a5e8fbee86392a734252ae
#
_cell.length_a   1.000
_cell.length_b   1.000
_cell.length_c   1.000
_cell.angle_alpha   90.00
_cell.angle_beta   90.00
_cell.angle_gamma   90.00
#
_symmetry.space_group_name_H-M   'P 1'
#
loop_
_entity.id
_entity.type
_entity.pdbx_description
1 polymer ?
#
loop_
_entity_poly.entity_id
_entity_poly.type
_entity_poly.pdbx_seq_one_letter_code
_entity_poly.pdbx_strand_id
1 'polypeptide(L)'
;RRWKEIMALYVDIEKKCGNFLLKVKFTAEKEVLGLLGASGCGKSMTLKCIAGIEKPDKGVIRLDDKVFFDSEKRIHLPVQKRRVGYLFQDYALFPNMTVLQNILCGAGDRKKASEYVKRFFLEGKEQLYPAQLSGGQKQRTAMARMLAGEPEILMLDEPFTALDNYLKMQLERELMKVMEDYGKTVLFVSHDRNEAYRMTDRIAVMEDGQLLDVQPKEELFQNPASLAATLLTGCKNVSELRTEPDG
;
A
#
# COMPACT_ATOMS: atom_id res chain seq x y z
N ARG A 1 0.30 21.23 27.39
CA ARG A 1 0.93 19.97 26.89
C ARG A 1 0.58 19.87 25.42
N ARG A 2 1.54 20.20 24.51
CA ARG A 2 1.43 19.96 23.06
C ARG A 2 1.37 18.45 22.87
N TRP A 3 0.24 17.94 22.46
CA TRP A 3 0.15 16.57 21.92
C TRP A 3 1.07 16.55 20.69
N LYS A 4 2.08 15.67 20.67
CA LYS A 4 2.79 15.38 19.43
C LYS A 4 1.75 14.90 18.45
N GLU A 5 1.59 15.61 17.33
CA GLU A 5 0.75 15.18 16.21
C GLU A 5 1.30 13.84 15.70
N ILE A 6 0.70 12.77 16.17
CA ILE A 6 0.98 11.43 15.66
C ILE A 6 0.10 11.32 14.42
N MET A 7 0.71 11.39 13.24
CA MET A 7 -0.02 11.16 11.99
C MET A 7 -0.54 9.73 12.00
N ALA A 8 -1.82 9.56 12.17
CA ALA A 8 -2.49 8.26 12.25
C ALA A 8 -3.60 8.14 11.21
N LEU A 9 -3.50 7.10 10.39
CA LEU A 9 -4.61 6.66 9.54
C LEU A 9 -5.54 5.77 10.38
N TYR A 10 -6.81 6.11 10.46
CA TYR A 10 -7.86 5.27 11.02
C TYR A 10 -8.80 4.82 9.92
N VAL A 11 -9.04 3.52 9.84
CA VAL A 11 -9.93 2.87 8.87
C VAL A 11 -10.88 1.94 9.63
N ASP A 12 -12.18 2.12 9.44
CA ASP A 12 -13.24 1.23 9.93
C ASP A 12 -14.36 1.28 8.90
N ILE A 13 -14.37 0.32 7.95
CA ILE A 13 -15.26 0.37 6.80
C ILE A 13 -15.86 -0.99 6.46
N GLU A 14 -17.03 -0.94 5.84
CA GLU A 14 -17.68 -2.06 5.17
C GLU A 14 -17.97 -1.70 3.70
N LYS A 15 -17.70 -2.64 2.79
CA LYS A 15 -18.07 -2.53 1.37
C LYS A 15 -18.52 -3.86 0.81
N LYS A 16 -19.71 -3.88 0.23
CA LYS A 16 -20.26 -5.04 -0.47
C LYS A 16 -19.95 -4.98 -1.97
N CYS A 17 -19.38 -6.05 -2.50
CA CYS A 17 -19.09 -6.22 -3.92
C CYS A 17 -19.70 -7.56 -4.40
N GLY A 18 -20.93 -7.52 -4.91
CA GLY A 18 -21.66 -8.75 -5.23
C GLY A 18 -21.86 -9.64 -3.99
N ASN A 19 -21.29 -10.83 -4.00
CA ASN A 19 -21.32 -11.77 -2.86
C ASN A 19 -20.15 -11.57 -1.87
N PHE A 20 -19.19 -10.72 -2.21
CA PHE A 20 -18.03 -10.44 -1.35
C PHE A 20 -18.32 -9.26 -0.42
N LEU A 21 -18.00 -9.41 0.87
CA LEU A 21 -18.12 -8.35 1.87
C LEU A 21 -16.73 -8.01 2.43
N LEU A 22 -16.25 -6.83 2.12
CA LEU A 22 -15.07 -6.27 2.77
C LEU A 22 -15.48 -5.64 4.10
N LYS A 23 -14.82 -6.05 5.19
CA LYS A 23 -14.97 -5.47 6.52
C LYS A 23 -13.62 -5.36 7.19
N VAL A 24 -13.07 -4.15 7.26
CA VAL A 24 -11.73 -3.92 7.78
C VAL A 24 -11.71 -2.81 8.80
N LYS A 25 -10.94 -3.03 9.87
CA LYS A 25 -10.73 -2.05 10.93
C LYS A 25 -9.29 -2.09 11.39
N PHE A 26 -8.58 -0.97 11.25
CA PHE A 26 -7.19 -0.83 11.72
C PHE A 26 -6.79 0.63 11.90
N THR A 27 -5.65 0.80 12.58
CA THR A 27 -4.95 2.09 12.67
C THR A 27 -3.50 1.88 12.25
N ALA A 28 -2.97 2.81 11.46
CA ALA A 28 -1.56 2.87 11.10
C ALA A 28 -1.01 4.26 11.41
N GLU A 29 0.16 4.30 12.03
CA GLU A 29 0.85 5.54 12.38
C GLU A 29 1.99 5.82 11.38
N LYS A 30 3.05 6.51 11.80
CA LYS A 30 4.26 6.72 10.98
C LYS A 30 5.06 5.42 10.85
N GLU A 31 4.53 4.49 10.10
CA GLU A 31 5.05 3.14 9.92
C GLU A 31 4.76 2.62 8.52
N VAL A 32 5.37 1.52 8.15
CA VAL A 32 4.98 0.72 7.00
C VAL A 32 4.09 -0.42 7.48
N LEU A 33 2.78 -0.28 7.29
CA LEU A 33 1.81 -1.34 7.59
C LEU A 33 1.59 -2.21 6.35
N GLY A 34 1.95 -3.49 6.45
CA GLY A 34 1.71 -4.50 5.43
C GLY A 34 0.28 -5.03 5.49
N LEU A 35 -0.36 -5.21 4.34
CA LEU A 35 -1.58 -6.01 4.20
C LEU A 35 -1.21 -7.32 3.52
N LEU A 36 -1.22 -8.43 4.26
CA LEU A 36 -0.84 -9.76 3.80
C LEU A 36 -2.08 -10.66 3.73
N GLY A 37 -2.21 -11.43 2.65
CA GLY A 37 -3.32 -12.37 2.47
C GLY A 37 -3.36 -12.92 1.06
N ALA A 38 -4.19 -13.94 0.83
CA ALA A 38 -4.37 -14.58 -0.46
C ALA A 38 -4.87 -13.58 -1.53
N SER A 39 -4.69 -13.94 -2.80
CA SER A 39 -5.26 -13.15 -3.90
C SER A 39 -6.79 -13.09 -3.78
N GLY A 40 -7.38 -11.92 -4.00
CA GLY A 40 -8.83 -11.72 -3.90
C GLY A 40 -9.38 -11.47 -2.48
N CYS A 41 -8.57 -11.56 -1.40
CA CYS A 41 -9.06 -11.35 -0.03
C CYS A 41 -9.43 -9.90 0.33
N GLY A 42 -9.28 -8.92 -0.58
CA GLY A 42 -9.73 -7.54 -0.38
C GLY A 42 -8.64 -6.49 -0.17
N LYS A 43 -7.35 -6.82 -0.22
CA LYS A 43 -6.22 -5.87 0.02
C LYS A 43 -6.28 -4.63 -0.88
N SER A 44 -6.29 -4.82 -2.20
CA SER A 44 -6.36 -3.71 -3.17
C SER A 44 -7.68 -2.94 -3.06
N MET A 45 -8.79 -3.61 -2.72
CA MET A 45 -10.08 -2.95 -2.48
C MET A 45 -10.00 -2.03 -1.26
N THR A 46 -9.33 -2.46 -0.18
CA THR A 46 -9.08 -1.62 1.00
C THR A 46 -8.30 -0.36 0.61
N LEU A 47 -7.20 -0.49 -0.13
CA LEU A 47 -6.44 0.67 -0.61
C LEU A 47 -7.28 1.60 -1.49
N LYS A 48 -8.08 1.05 -2.42
CA LYS A 48 -8.96 1.84 -3.31
C LYS A 48 -10.03 2.60 -2.51
N CYS A 49 -10.58 2.01 -1.45
CA CYS A 49 -11.50 2.69 -0.54
C CYS A 49 -10.83 3.86 0.19
N ILE A 50 -9.62 3.66 0.71
CA ILE A 50 -8.86 4.71 1.40
C ILE A 50 -8.46 5.84 0.42
N ALA A 51 -8.03 5.49 -0.79
CA ALA A 51 -7.71 6.46 -1.83
C ALA A 51 -8.93 7.24 -2.34
N GLY A 52 -10.15 6.70 -2.16
CA GLY A 52 -11.41 7.30 -2.64
C GLY A 52 -11.73 6.95 -4.09
N ILE A 53 -11.03 5.98 -4.67
CA ILE A 53 -11.31 5.40 -5.99
C ILE A 53 -12.60 4.59 -5.91
N GLU A 54 -12.74 3.83 -4.80
CA GLU A 54 -13.95 3.11 -4.46
C GLU A 54 -14.61 3.75 -3.22
N LYS A 55 -15.94 3.82 -3.23
CA LYS A 55 -16.69 4.37 -2.10
C LYS A 55 -17.11 3.22 -1.17
N PRO A 56 -16.74 3.24 0.13
CA PRO A 56 -17.31 2.32 1.11
C PRO A 56 -18.82 2.49 1.25
N ASP A 57 -19.52 1.45 1.68
CA ASP A 57 -20.95 1.53 1.97
C ASP A 57 -21.22 2.08 3.37
N LYS A 58 -20.36 1.70 4.35
CA LYS A 58 -20.47 2.17 5.74
C LYS A 58 -19.10 2.43 6.34
N GLY A 59 -19.08 3.19 7.43
CA GLY A 59 -17.93 3.38 8.29
C GLY A 59 -17.24 4.73 8.15
N VAL A 60 -15.97 4.78 8.56
CA VAL A 60 -15.17 6.00 8.65
C VAL A 60 -13.74 5.74 8.15
N ILE A 61 -13.20 6.69 7.40
CA ILE A 61 -11.77 6.78 7.06
C ILE A 61 -11.30 8.18 7.41
N ARG A 62 -10.24 8.28 8.21
CA ARG A 62 -9.62 9.57 8.53
C ARG A 62 -8.09 9.45 8.59
N LEU A 63 -7.42 10.51 8.20
CA LEU A 63 -6.00 10.70 8.41
C LEU A 63 -5.84 11.92 9.32
N ASP A 64 -5.38 11.72 10.54
CA ASP A 64 -5.40 12.70 11.62
C ASP A 64 -6.81 13.30 11.81
N ASP A 65 -6.94 14.63 11.74
CA ASP A 65 -8.21 15.34 11.82
C ASP A 65 -8.98 15.39 10.50
N LYS A 66 -8.36 14.96 9.39
CA LYS A 66 -8.95 15.02 8.05
C LYS A 66 -9.80 13.80 7.77
N VAL A 67 -11.10 13.98 7.73
CA VAL A 67 -12.07 12.92 7.40
C VAL A 67 -12.12 12.72 5.89
N PHE A 68 -11.74 11.53 5.42
CA PHE A 68 -11.81 11.13 4.02
C PHE A 68 -13.18 10.58 3.65
N PHE A 69 -13.78 9.83 4.56
CA PHE A 69 -15.08 9.23 4.42
C PHE A 69 -15.75 9.10 5.79
N ASP A 70 -17.05 9.38 5.86
CA ASP A 70 -17.90 9.12 7.02
C ASP A 70 -19.34 8.92 6.53
N SER A 71 -19.84 7.70 6.66
CA SER A 71 -21.17 7.33 6.18
C SER A 71 -22.28 8.00 6.96
N GLU A 72 -22.13 8.23 8.26
CA GLU A 72 -23.13 8.86 9.13
C GLU A 72 -23.22 10.37 8.87
N LYS A 73 -22.05 11.02 8.75
CA LYS A 73 -21.96 12.46 8.46
C LYS A 73 -22.10 12.77 6.97
N ARG A 74 -22.26 11.75 6.11
CA ARG A 74 -22.34 11.88 4.64
C ARG A 74 -21.13 12.61 4.04
N ILE A 75 -19.96 12.40 4.61
CA ILE A 75 -18.70 12.95 4.11
C ILE A 75 -18.08 11.98 3.12
N HIS A 76 -17.74 12.47 1.92
CA HIS A 76 -16.95 11.75 0.93
C HIS A 76 -16.00 12.72 0.26
N LEU A 77 -14.75 12.77 0.77
CA LEU A 77 -13.72 13.65 0.24
C LEU A 77 -13.26 13.12 -1.13
N PRO A 78 -13.28 13.95 -2.19
CA PRO A 78 -12.78 13.56 -3.51
C PRO A 78 -11.31 13.12 -3.48
N VAL A 79 -10.92 12.20 -4.39
CA VAL A 79 -9.56 11.64 -4.50
C VAL A 79 -8.49 12.75 -4.51
N GLN A 80 -8.70 13.80 -5.31
CA GLN A 80 -7.74 14.91 -5.47
C GLN A 80 -7.46 15.66 -4.16
N LYS A 81 -8.41 15.66 -3.23
CA LYS A 81 -8.30 16.35 -1.94
C LYS A 81 -7.71 15.46 -0.84
N ARG A 82 -7.59 14.14 -1.07
CA ARG A 82 -7.03 13.20 -0.07
C ARG A 82 -5.52 13.27 0.02
N ARG A 83 -4.84 13.72 -1.04
CA ARG A 83 -3.37 13.77 -1.14
C ARG A 83 -2.72 12.41 -0.87
N VAL A 84 -3.26 11.38 -1.50
CA VAL A 84 -2.78 10.01 -1.42
C VAL A 84 -1.84 9.73 -2.58
N GLY A 85 -0.66 9.19 -2.30
CA GLY A 85 0.21 8.59 -3.30
C GLY A 85 -0.16 7.12 -3.50
N TYR A 86 -0.61 6.75 -4.70
CA TYR A 86 -1.00 5.38 -5.01
C TYR A 86 -0.11 4.83 -6.13
N LEU A 87 0.64 3.77 -5.83
CA LEU A 87 1.36 2.99 -6.82
C LEU A 87 0.51 1.76 -7.19
N PHE A 88 -0.04 1.78 -8.40
CA PHE A 88 -0.82 0.66 -8.95
C PHE A 88 0.09 -0.48 -9.39
N GLN A 89 -0.43 -1.69 -9.39
CA GLN A 89 0.28 -2.90 -9.81
C GLN A 89 0.80 -2.81 -11.27
N ASP A 90 0.06 -2.14 -12.16
CA ASP A 90 0.43 -1.89 -13.56
C ASP A 90 1.15 -0.53 -13.77
N TYR A 91 1.54 0.13 -12.64
CA TYR A 91 2.16 1.45 -12.60
C TYR A 91 1.29 2.60 -13.12
N ALA A 92 0.22 2.33 -13.85
CA ALA A 92 -0.73 3.28 -14.43
C ALA A 92 -0.08 4.55 -15.03
N LEU A 93 1.01 4.37 -15.79
CA LEU A 93 1.65 5.48 -16.49
C LEU A 93 0.77 5.94 -17.64
N PHE A 94 0.76 7.26 -17.87
CA PHE A 94 0.07 7.83 -19.03
C PHE A 94 0.82 7.45 -20.31
N PRO A 95 0.28 6.59 -21.19
CA PRO A 95 1.00 6.02 -22.33
C PRO A 95 1.40 7.06 -23.38
N ASN A 96 0.65 8.14 -23.48
CA ASN A 96 0.86 9.23 -24.42
C ASN A 96 1.72 10.37 -23.86
N MET A 97 2.32 10.18 -22.67
CA MET A 97 3.19 11.15 -22.02
C MET A 97 4.58 10.56 -21.86
N THR A 98 5.60 11.39 -22.04
CA THR A 98 7.00 11.01 -21.77
C THR A 98 7.25 10.80 -20.26
N VAL A 99 8.42 10.29 -19.89
CA VAL A 99 8.85 10.18 -18.48
C VAL A 99 8.73 11.51 -17.77
N LEU A 100 9.30 12.58 -18.34
CA LEU A 100 9.22 13.92 -17.73
C LEU A 100 7.79 14.41 -17.58
N GLN A 101 6.95 14.21 -18.60
CA GLN A 101 5.54 14.63 -18.57
C GLN A 101 4.75 13.83 -17.52
N ASN A 102 4.98 12.52 -17.41
CA ASN A 102 4.38 11.71 -16.36
C ASN A 102 4.73 12.24 -14.96
N ILE A 103 6.01 12.55 -14.71
CA ILE A 103 6.46 13.06 -13.40
C ILE A 103 5.92 14.48 -13.16
N LEU A 104 5.84 15.31 -14.21
CA LEU A 104 5.32 16.66 -14.13
C LEU A 104 3.84 16.70 -13.68
N CYS A 105 3.04 15.69 -14.04
CA CYS A 105 1.66 15.57 -13.55
C CYS A 105 1.57 15.50 -12.01
N GLY A 106 2.56 14.91 -11.35
CA GLY A 106 2.65 14.91 -9.89
C GLY A 106 3.30 16.16 -9.33
N ALA A 107 4.39 16.61 -9.95
CA ALA A 107 5.24 17.70 -9.45
C ALA A 107 4.57 19.09 -9.54
N GLY A 108 3.73 19.30 -10.57
CA GLY A 108 3.10 20.59 -10.84
C GLY A 108 4.02 21.62 -11.50
N ASP A 109 5.35 21.48 -11.37
CA ASP A 109 6.33 22.34 -12.01
C ASP A 109 7.52 21.56 -12.58
N ARG A 110 8.19 22.14 -13.60
CA ARG A 110 9.23 21.46 -14.37
C ARG A 110 10.54 21.30 -13.58
N LYS A 111 10.88 22.23 -12.69
CA LYS A 111 12.11 22.18 -11.89
C LYS A 111 12.03 20.98 -10.95
N LYS A 112 10.94 20.90 -10.20
CA LYS A 112 10.65 19.77 -9.30
C LYS A 112 10.62 18.44 -10.06
N ALA A 113 9.95 18.37 -11.23
CA ALA A 113 9.94 17.16 -12.04
C ALA A 113 11.36 16.73 -12.44
N SER A 114 12.24 17.68 -12.85
CA SER A 114 13.65 17.38 -13.18
C SER A 114 14.45 16.90 -11.98
N GLU A 115 14.19 17.40 -10.77
CA GLU A 115 14.81 16.92 -9.53
C GLU A 115 14.43 15.46 -9.27
N TYR A 116 13.16 15.08 -9.49
CA TYR A 116 12.69 13.70 -9.36
C TYR A 116 13.22 12.78 -10.45
N VAL A 117 13.42 13.27 -11.68
CA VAL A 117 14.12 12.51 -12.74
C VAL A 117 15.53 12.08 -12.25
N LYS A 118 16.29 13.00 -11.66
CA LYS A 118 17.62 12.70 -11.10
C LYS A 118 17.53 11.75 -9.92
N ARG A 119 16.65 12.05 -8.94
CA ARG A 119 16.48 11.24 -7.73
C ARG A 119 16.15 9.78 -8.04
N PHE A 120 15.41 9.53 -9.13
CA PHE A 120 14.99 8.18 -9.54
C PHE A 120 15.83 7.59 -10.67
N PHE A 121 17.02 8.14 -10.95
CA PHE A 121 17.97 7.64 -11.96
C PHE A 121 17.33 7.46 -13.35
N LEU A 122 16.56 8.46 -13.77
CA LEU A 122 15.87 8.51 -15.06
C LEU A 122 16.51 9.50 -16.04
N GLU A 123 17.72 9.98 -15.74
CA GLU A 123 18.48 10.89 -16.59
C GLU A 123 18.74 10.26 -17.95
N GLY A 124 18.58 11.05 -19.01
CA GLY A 124 18.67 10.59 -20.40
C GLY A 124 17.46 9.79 -20.89
N LYS A 125 16.40 9.66 -20.07
CA LYS A 125 15.15 8.97 -20.40
C LYS A 125 13.93 9.90 -20.42
N GLU A 126 14.13 11.18 -20.20
CA GLU A 126 13.09 12.20 -20.01
C GLU A 126 12.09 12.24 -21.15
N GLN A 127 12.56 12.00 -22.39
CA GLN A 127 11.75 12.06 -23.61
C GLN A 127 11.17 10.70 -24.03
N LEU A 128 11.52 9.61 -23.33
CA LEU A 128 10.99 8.29 -23.67
C LEU A 128 9.55 8.13 -23.20
N TYR A 129 8.76 7.40 -23.98
CA TYR A 129 7.39 7.01 -23.65
C TYR A 129 7.39 5.69 -22.86
N PRO A 130 6.34 5.40 -22.07
CA PRO A 130 6.24 4.17 -21.29
C PRO A 130 6.51 2.88 -22.07
N ALA A 131 6.10 2.80 -23.34
CA ALA A 131 6.34 1.64 -24.20
C ALA A 131 7.84 1.38 -24.48
N GLN A 132 8.70 2.37 -24.33
CA GLN A 132 10.14 2.32 -24.58
C GLN A 132 10.95 2.02 -23.30
N LEU A 133 10.28 1.90 -22.15
CA LEU A 133 10.91 1.71 -20.84
C LEU A 133 10.93 0.23 -20.43
N SER A 134 12.01 -0.17 -19.75
CA SER A 134 12.04 -1.43 -19.01
C SER A 134 11.05 -1.40 -17.83
N GLY A 135 10.68 -2.58 -17.28
CA GLY A 135 9.80 -2.68 -16.11
C GLY A 135 10.26 -1.81 -14.94
N GLY A 136 11.56 -1.86 -14.60
CA GLY A 136 12.12 -1.04 -13.53
C GLY A 136 12.12 0.47 -13.84
N GLN A 137 12.31 0.88 -15.10
CA GLN A 137 12.18 2.29 -15.48
C GLN A 137 10.73 2.78 -15.39
N LYS A 138 9.76 1.95 -15.77
CA LYS A 138 8.32 2.25 -15.58
C LYS A 138 8.00 2.43 -14.11
N GLN A 139 8.45 1.52 -13.27
CA GLN A 139 8.24 1.60 -11.82
C GLN A 139 8.86 2.87 -11.23
N ARG A 140 10.14 3.16 -11.51
CA ARG A 140 10.80 4.40 -11.04
C ARG A 140 10.08 5.65 -11.52
N THR A 141 9.58 5.67 -12.75
CA THR A 141 8.79 6.78 -13.28
C THR A 141 7.48 6.97 -12.50
N ALA A 142 6.78 5.86 -12.20
CA ALA A 142 5.54 5.89 -11.43
C ALA A 142 5.77 6.35 -9.98
N MET A 143 6.84 5.88 -9.34
CA MET A 143 7.25 6.30 -8.01
C MET A 143 7.64 7.78 -7.98
N ALA A 144 8.43 8.24 -8.96
CA ALA A 144 8.80 9.64 -9.08
C ALA A 144 7.55 10.54 -9.24
N ARG A 145 6.60 10.16 -10.12
CA ARG A 145 5.32 10.86 -10.29
C ARG A 145 4.52 10.93 -8.99
N MET A 146 4.40 9.79 -8.30
CA MET A 146 3.64 9.68 -7.06
C MET A 146 4.22 10.57 -5.95
N LEU A 147 5.53 10.48 -5.73
CA LEU A 147 6.20 11.20 -4.64
C LEU A 147 6.37 12.70 -4.95
N ALA A 148 6.50 13.07 -6.24
CA ALA A 148 6.55 14.47 -6.63
C ALA A 148 5.27 15.25 -6.27
N GLY A 149 4.14 14.54 -6.07
CA GLY A 149 2.89 15.10 -5.55
C GLY A 149 2.88 15.41 -4.06
N GLU A 150 3.96 15.09 -3.32
CA GLU A 150 4.08 15.28 -1.86
C GLU A 150 2.86 14.73 -1.09
N PRO A 151 2.54 13.46 -1.26
CA PRO A 151 1.38 12.86 -0.61
C PRO A 151 1.49 12.88 0.91
N GLU A 152 0.35 12.77 1.59
CA GLU A 152 0.26 12.65 3.05
C GLU A 152 0.35 11.20 3.51
N ILE A 153 0.01 10.25 2.63
CA ILE A 153 0.11 8.80 2.83
C ILE A 153 0.51 8.12 1.51
N LEU A 154 1.32 7.07 1.60
CA LEU A 154 1.68 6.21 0.45
C LEU A 154 0.91 4.90 0.49
N MET A 155 0.51 4.42 -0.68
CA MET A 155 -0.14 3.13 -0.89
C MET A 155 0.53 2.40 -2.04
N LEU A 156 1.10 1.25 -1.75
CA LEU A 156 1.89 0.44 -2.66
C LEU A 156 1.16 -0.89 -2.89
N ASP A 157 0.55 -1.06 -4.05
CA ASP A 157 -0.27 -2.22 -4.39
C ASP A 157 0.55 -3.21 -5.22
N GLU A 158 1.07 -4.25 -4.57
CA GLU A 158 1.90 -5.29 -5.16
C GLU A 158 3.04 -4.74 -6.05
N PRO A 159 3.92 -3.88 -5.51
CA PRO A 159 4.85 -3.10 -6.30
C PRO A 159 5.88 -3.93 -7.08
N PHE A 160 6.10 -5.20 -6.73
CA PHE A 160 7.14 -6.06 -7.33
C PHE A 160 6.60 -7.19 -8.20
N THR A 161 5.29 -7.22 -8.45
CA THR A 161 4.66 -8.23 -9.29
C THR A 161 5.18 -8.14 -10.72
N ALA A 162 5.46 -9.30 -11.33
CA ALA A 162 5.98 -9.44 -12.70
C ALA A 162 7.42 -8.96 -12.95
N LEU A 163 8.25 -8.88 -11.89
CA LEU A 163 9.69 -8.62 -12.02
C LEU A 163 10.50 -9.91 -11.85
N ASP A 164 11.61 -10.01 -12.57
CA ASP A 164 12.60 -11.05 -12.31
C ASP A 164 13.29 -10.83 -10.95
N ASN A 165 13.83 -11.89 -10.35
CA ASN A 165 14.40 -11.88 -9.01
C ASN A 165 15.54 -10.84 -8.82
N TYR A 166 16.37 -10.63 -9.84
CA TYR A 166 17.47 -9.69 -9.73
C TYR A 166 16.98 -8.24 -9.68
N LEU A 167 16.11 -7.89 -10.61
CA LEU A 167 15.52 -6.56 -10.68
C LEU A 167 14.65 -6.27 -9.46
N LYS A 168 13.89 -7.28 -8.98
CA LYS A 168 13.11 -7.20 -7.75
C LYS A 168 13.94 -6.80 -6.54
N MET A 169 15.06 -7.49 -6.28
CA MET A 169 15.95 -7.16 -5.16
C MET A 169 16.53 -5.75 -5.23
N GLN A 170 16.88 -5.28 -6.43
CA GLN A 170 17.37 -3.92 -6.61
C GLN A 170 16.29 -2.89 -6.28
N LEU A 171 15.07 -3.09 -6.79
CA LEU A 171 13.95 -2.18 -6.60
C LEU A 171 13.41 -2.21 -5.17
N GLU A 172 13.44 -3.36 -4.49
CA GLU A 172 13.14 -3.43 -3.05
C GLU A 172 14.05 -2.49 -2.25
N ARG A 173 15.37 -2.53 -2.49
CA ARG A 173 16.33 -1.65 -1.80
C ARG A 173 16.09 -0.16 -2.10
N GLU A 174 15.78 0.17 -3.36
CA GLU A 174 15.46 1.54 -3.75
C GLU A 174 14.19 2.03 -3.06
N LEU A 175 13.16 1.17 -3.02
CA LEU A 175 11.87 1.51 -2.40
C LEU A 175 12.00 1.65 -0.88
N MET A 176 12.76 0.79 -0.21
CA MET A 176 13.04 0.91 1.23
C MET A 176 13.63 2.29 1.57
N LYS A 177 14.67 2.71 0.85
CA LYS A 177 15.26 4.05 1.05
C LYS A 177 14.25 5.18 0.84
N VAL A 178 13.39 5.04 -0.17
CA VAL A 178 12.33 6.02 -0.44
C VAL A 178 11.34 6.08 0.71
N MET A 179 10.94 4.93 1.28
CA MET A 179 10.02 4.88 2.42
C MET A 179 10.64 5.42 3.72
N GLU A 180 11.93 5.12 3.97
CA GLU A 180 12.70 5.69 5.09
C GLU A 180 12.77 7.22 4.99
N ASP A 181 13.17 7.76 3.82
CA ASP A 181 13.22 9.20 3.56
C ASP A 181 11.84 9.87 3.68
N TYR A 182 10.78 9.15 3.32
CA TYR A 182 9.42 9.67 3.34
C TYR A 182 8.92 9.88 4.77
N GLY A 183 9.21 8.98 5.70
CA GLY A 183 8.99 9.11 7.14
C GLY A 183 7.55 9.34 7.60
N LYS A 184 6.55 8.94 6.78
CA LYS A 184 5.11 9.01 7.09
C LYS A 184 4.50 7.62 6.94
N THR A 185 3.18 7.53 7.11
CA THR A 185 2.43 6.28 6.97
C THR A 185 2.49 5.73 5.55
N VAL A 186 2.85 4.46 5.43
CA VAL A 186 2.86 3.69 4.18
C VAL A 186 1.98 2.45 4.35
N LEU A 187 1.07 2.21 3.43
CA LEU A 187 0.36 0.93 3.30
C LEU A 187 1.02 0.13 2.17
N PHE A 188 1.47 -1.06 2.50
CA PHE A 188 2.17 -1.96 1.59
C PHE A 188 1.37 -3.25 1.40
N VAL A 189 0.93 -3.53 0.18
CA VAL A 189 0.20 -4.76 -0.16
C VAL A 189 1.14 -5.73 -0.84
N SER A 190 1.18 -6.97 -0.34
CA SER A 190 1.85 -8.08 -0.99
C SER A 190 1.13 -9.39 -0.69
N HIS A 191 1.30 -10.38 -1.57
CA HIS A 191 0.97 -11.78 -1.32
C HIS A 191 2.24 -12.62 -1.02
N ASP A 192 3.43 -12.01 -1.13
CA ASP A 192 4.72 -12.64 -0.80
C ASP A 192 5.11 -12.31 0.64
N ARG A 193 5.16 -13.34 1.48
CA ARG A 193 5.54 -13.24 2.90
C ARG A 193 6.93 -12.65 3.12
N ASN A 194 7.89 -12.96 2.22
CA ASN A 194 9.25 -12.47 2.36
C ASN A 194 9.33 -10.98 2.05
N GLU A 195 8.55 -10.49 1.07
CA GLU A 195 8.38 -9.05 0.83
C GLU A 195 7.77 -8.37 2.04
N ALA A 196 6.65 -8.91 2.55
CA ALA A 196 5.97 -8.35 3.71
C ALA A 196 6.93 -8.26 4.92
N TYR A 197 7.70 -9.31 5.20
CA TYR A 197 8.67 -9.30 6.30
C TYR A 197 9.77 -8.25 6.13
N ARG A 198 10.33 -8.11 4.90
CA ARG A 198 11.42 -7.16 4.66
C ARG A 198 10.97 -5.71 4.61
N MET A 199 9.76 -5.47 4.09
CA MET A 199 9.30 -4.13 3.70
C MET A 199 8.43 -3.44 4.75
N THR A 200 7.98 -4.14 5.79
CA THR A 200 6.99 -3.60 6.74
C THR A 200 7.47 -3.62 8.18
N ASP A 201 6.84 -2.82 9.03
CA ASP A 201 7.04 -2.80 10.48
C ASP A 201 6.00 -3.66 11.19
N ARG A 202 4.73 -3.53 10.78
CA ARG A 202 3.59 -4.33 11.25
C ARG A 202 2.86 -4.93 10.06
N ILE A 203 2.20 -6.05 10.29
CA ILE A 203 1.44 -6.76 9.26
C ILE A 203 0.00 -6.97 9.73
N ALA A 204 -0.93 -6.58 8.87
CA ALA A 204 -2.34 -6.90 8.98
C ALA A 204 -2.63 -8.13 8.11
N VAL A 205 -3.11 -9.20 8.72
CA VAL A 205 -3.50 -10.44 8.04
C VAL A 205 -4.94 -10.32 7.57
N MET A 206 -5.17 -10.55 6.28
CA MET A 206 -6.49 -10.47 5.66
C MET A 206 -6.92 -11.82 5.07
N GLU A 207 -8.15 -12.22 5.36
CA GLU A 207 -8.81 -13.41 4.80
C GLU A 207 -10.28 -13.10 4.52
N ASP A 208 -10.78 -13.52 3.36
CA ASP A 208 -12.20 -13.43 2.95
C ASP A 208 -12.88 -12.07 3.25
N GLY A 209 -12.18 -10.99 2.95
CA GLY A 209 -12.69 -9.63 3.14
C GLY A 209 -12.59 -9.11 4.57
N GLN A 210 -12.04 -9.88 5.48
CA GLN A 210 -11.89 -9.49 6.88
C GLN A 210 -10.42 -9.30 7.25
N LEU A 211 -10.17 -8.37 8.16
CA LEU A 211 -8.89 -8.23 8.81
C LEU A 211 -8.94 -9.05 10.10
N LEU A 212 -8.07 -10.05 10.20
CA LEU A 212 -8.05 -11.00 11.32
C LEU A 212 -7.20 -10.48 12.49
N ASP A 213 -6.03 -9.90 12.16
CA ASP A 213 -5.05 -9.50 13.16
C ASP A 213 -4.09 -8.43 12.61
N VAL A 214 -3.49 -7.64 13.51
CA VAL A 214 -2.44 -6.66 13.20
C VAL A 214 -1.33 -6.75 14.23
N GLN A 215 -0.19 -7.29 13.84
CA GLN A 215 0.95 -7.54 14.75
C GLN A 215 2.26 -6.94 14.21
N PRO A 216 3.27 -6.70 15.08
CA PRO A 216 4.65 -6.54 14.66
C PRO A 216 5.09 -7.73 13.79
N LYS A 217 5.84 -7.49 12.73
CA LYS A 217 6.23 -8.56 11.79
C LYS A 217 6.96 -9.71 12.47
N GLU A 218 7.85 -9.40 13.41
CA GLU A 218 8.62 -10.41 14.15
C GLU A 218 7.70 -11.34 14.96
N GLU A 219 6.69 -10.76 15.63
CA GLU A 219 5.72 -11.52 16.41
C GLU A 219 4.84 -12.40 15.53
N LEU A 220 4.35 -11.84 14.40
CA LEU A 220 3.53 -12.59 13.44
C LEU A 220 4.25 -13.82 12.88
N PHE A 221 5.56 -13.70 12.61
CA PHE A 221 6.33 -14.81 12.04
C PHE A 221 6.83 -15.81 13.08
N GLN A 222 6.95 -15.42 14.34
CA GLN A 222 7.35 -16.32 15.45
C GLN A 222 6.16 -17.00 16.12
N ASN A 223 5.04 -16.26 16.28
CA ASN A 223 3.87 -16.73 17.02
C ASN A 223 2.57 -16.26 16.34
N PRO A 224 2.21 -16.83 15.16
CA PRO A 224 1.01 -16.44 14.44
C PRO A 224 -0.26 -16.78 15.24
N ALA A 225 -1.15 -15.79 15.42
CA ALA A 225 -2.35 -15.89 16.25
C ALA A 225 -3.53 -16.63 15.58
N SER A 226 -3.47 -16.89 14.28
CA SER A 226 -4.54 -17.55 13.52
C SER A 226 -4.02 -18.58 12.54
N LEU A 227 -4.90 -19.52 12.11
CA LEU A 227 -4.57 -20.49 11.08
C LEU A 227 -4.14 -19.80 9.77
N ALA A 228 -4.84 -18.75 9.36
CA ALA A 228 -4.49 -17.98 8.17
C ALA A 228 -3.09 -17.34 8.31
N ALA A 229 -2.78 -16.74 9.46
CA ALA A 229 -1.45 -16.22 9.76
C ALA A 229 -0.38 -17.31 9.68
N THR A 230 -0.64 -18.46 10.27
CA THR A 230 0.26 -19.62 10.27
C THR A 230 0.58 -20.12 8.86
N LEU A 231 -0.44 -20.25 8.00
CA LEU A 231 -0.27 -20.65 6.60
C LEU A 231 0.48 -19.59 5.79
N LEU A 232 0.16 -18.31 5.98
CA LEU A 232 0.80 -17.19 5.27
C LEU A 232 2.27 -17.00 5.69
N THR A 233 2.61 -17.25 6.98
CA THR A 233 4.00 -17.18 7.45
C THR A 233 4.85 -18.39 7.07
N GLY A 234 4.21 -19.47 6.56
CA GLY A 234 4.88 -20.59 5.89
C GLY A 234 5.00 -21.86 6.70
N CYS A 235 4.25 -22.02 7.76
CA CYS A 235 4.06 -23.32 8.39
C CYS A 235 3.35 -24.27 7.41
N LYS A 236 4.00 -25.38 7.06
CA LYS A 236 3.44 -26.38 6.14
C LYS A 236 2.71 -27.52 6.85
N ASN A 237 2.94 -27.70 8.15
CA ASN A 237 2.38 -28.77 8.95
C ASN A 237 1.46 -28.16 10.01
N VAL A 238 0.19 -28.01 9.66
CA VAL A 238 -0.86 -27.60 10.59
C VAL A 238 -1.81 -28.77 10.77
N SER A 239 -2.01 -29.23 12.02
CA SER A 239 -3.00 -30.24 12.39
C SER A 239 -4.02 -29.65 13.34
N GLU A 240 -5.31 -29.92 13.11
CA GLU A 240 -6.33 -29.64 14.11
C GLU A 240 -6.18 -30.57 15.29
N LEU A 241 -5.97 -30.03 16.48
CA LEU A 241 -6.12 -30.77 17.73
C LEU A 241 -7.63 -30.89 18.03
N ARG A 242 -8.19 -32.08 17.84
CA ARG A 242 -9.51 -32.40 18.35
C ARG A 242 -9.33 -32.91 19.80
N THR A 243 -9.70 -32.09 20.77
CA THR A 243 -9.89 -32.57 22.15
C THR A 243 -11.22 -33.31 22.18
N GLU A 244 -11.18 -34.61 22.44
CA GLU A 244 -12.39 -35.37 22.79
C GLU A 244 -12.85 -34.96 24.20
N PRO A 245 -14.17 -34.91 24.44
CA PRO A 245 -14.71 -34.38 25.71
C PRO A 245 -14.45 -35.26 26.94
N ASP A 246 -13.77 -36.38 26.81
CA ASP A 246 -13.50 -37.34 27.89
C ASP A 246 -12.00 -37.70 27.93
N GLY A 247 -11.12 -36.74 28.30
CA GLY A 247 -9.72 -37.07 28.51
C GLY A 247 -8.97 -35.97 29.24
#